data_cf8cda930d56d47da090945ba2ebb4c8
#
_entry.id   cf8cda930d56d47da090945ba2ebb4c8
#
_cell.length_a   1.000
_cell.length_b   1.000
_cell.length_c   1.000
_cell.angle_alpha   90.00
_cell.angle_beta   90.00
_cell.angle_gamma   90.00
#
_symmetry.space_group_name_H-M   'P 1'
#
loop_
_entity.id
_entity.type
_entity.pdbx_description
1 polymer ?
#
loop_
_entity_poly.entity_id
_entity_poly.type
_entity_poly.pdbx_seq_one_letter_code
_entity_poly.pdbx_strand_id
1 'polypeptide(L)'
;MVRFCGWLMVFCCFALPAYAGNSPYSFSLSTGFSRIDSPSSSDEAWVTQFGYNYQFSPFIGLDIGYSGMIGNGAEMLNTQKQKIDVKVEGFYFGAFFEQPINNLTILYARGGLSQFKVKERYELGAIGDNRQFSGTNPYIGIGTKVQSSIDKSLALTMELSYYTLEQDYSSLSFTVGGQYRF
;
A
#
# COMPACT_ATOMS: atom_id res chain seq x y z
N MET A 1 18.46 32.61 -6.09
CA MET A 1 17.11 32.58 -5.50
C MET A 1 16.03 32.34 -6.57
N VAL A 2 16.12 31.29 -7.41
CA VAL A 2 15.13 31.01 -8.48
C VAL A 2 15.08 29.48 -8.73
N ARG A 3 14.82 28.67 -7.71
CA ARG A 3 14.67 27.19 -7.90
C ARG A 3 13.46 26.57 -7.20
N PHE A 4 12.57 27.37 -6.63
CA PHE A 4 11.40 26.87 -5.87
C PHE A 4 10.07 26.97 -6.62
N CYS A 5 10.01 27.62 -7.80
CA CYS A 5 8.75 27.85 -8.54
C CYS A 5 8.33 26.68 -9.45
N GLY A 6 9.21 25.72 -9.74
CA GLY A 6 8.92 24.62 -10.70
C GLY A 6 8.04 23.51 -10.16
N TRP A 7 7.98 23.33 -8.84
CA TRP A 7 7.24 22.21 -8.21
C TRP A 7 5.77 22.53 -7.92
N LEU A 8 5.41 23.81 -7.90
CA LEU A 8 4.02 24.22 -7.64
C LEU A 8 3.13 24.12 -8.88
N MET A 9 3.69 24.11 -10.08
CA MET A 9 2.90 24.03 -11.33
C MET A 9 2.41 22.61 -11.67
N VAL A 10 3.05 21.56 -11.17
CA VAL A 10 2.64 20.18 -11.42
C VAL A 10 1.38 19.82 -10.61
N PHE A 11 1.14 20.47 -9.48
CA PHE A 11 -0.03 20.19 -8.62
C PHE A 11 -1.33 20.86 -9.12
N CYS A 12 -1.26 21.91 -9.92
CA CYS A 12 -2.45 22.62 -10.44
C CYS A 12 -3.13 21.93 -11.64
N CYS A 13 -2.46 21.00 -12.33
CA CYS A 13 -3.06 20.32 -13.50
C CYS A 13 -4.04 19.19 -13.15
N PHE A 14 -4.19 18.81 -11.88
CA PHE A 14 -5.12 17.76 -11.45
C PHE A 14 -6.45 18.28 -10.90
N ALA A 15 -6.66 19.59 -10.87
CA ALA A 15 -7.95 20.18 -10.54
C ALA A 15 -8.85 20.24 -11.79
N LEU A 16 -9.22 19.07 -12.33
CA LEU A 16 -10.27 18.98 -13.36
C LEU A 16 -11.64 19.04 -12.67
N PRO A 17 -12.63 19.66 -13.32
CA PRO A 17 -13.92 19.98 -12.70
C PRO A 17 -14.65 18.71 -12.23
N ALA A 18 -15.19 18.78 -11.03
CA ALA A 18 -16.10 17.80 -10.48
C ALA A 18 -17.36 17.71 -11.36
N TYR A 19 -17.38 16.78 -12.30
CA TYR A 19 -18.62 16.37 -12.95
C TYR A 19 -19.41 15.56 -11.93
N ALA A 20 -20.49 16.12 -11.45
CA ALA A 20 -21.45 15.44 -10.59
C ALA A 20 -22.05 14.23 -11.32
N GLY A 21 -21.58 13.03 -10.97
CA GLY A 21 -22.18 11.79 -11.47
C GLY A 21 -21.18 10.77 -12.03
N ASN A 22 -20.21 10.30 -11.33
CA ASN A 22 -19.13 9.33 -11.58
C ASN A 22 -17.78 10.00 -11.74
N SER A 23 -17.32 10.67 -10.70
CA SER A 23 -15.94 11.16 -10.68
C SER A 23 -14.95 9.99 -10.91
N PRO A 24 -13.95 10.17 -11.79
CA PRO A 24 -12.93 9.16 -12.01
C PRO A 24 -11.94 9.03 -10.84
N TYR A 25 -12.05 9.89 -9.83
CA TYR A 25 -11.11 9.96 -8.73
C TYR A 25 -11.65 9.32 -7.47
N SER A 26 -10.79 8.62 -6.75
CA SER A 26 -11.12 8.10 -5.43
C SER A 26 -9.89 8.07 -4.52
N PHE A 27 -10.17 8.18 -3.24
CA PHE A 27 -9.19 8.05 -2.17
C PHE A 27 -9.53 6.81 -1.35
N SER A 28 -8.51 6.07 -0.94
CA SER A 28 -8.64 4.87 -0.11
C SER A 28 -7.76 4.92 1.12
N LEU A 29 -8.28 4.39 2.21
CA LEU A 29 -7.56 4.18 3.46
C LEU A 29 -7.85 2.77 3.91
N SER A 30 -6.81 1.99 4.18
CA SER A 30 -6.96 0.62 4.66
C SER A 30 -5.93 0.29 5.73
N THR A 31 -6.24 -0.68 6.55
CA THR A 31 -5.38 -1.19 7.60
C THR A 31 -5.57 -2.69 7.73
N GLY A 32 -4.60 -3.38 8.31
CA GLY A 32 -4.67 -4.83 8.46
C GLY A 32 -3.37 -5.44 8.96
N PHE A 33 -3.15 -6.69 8.60
CA PHE A 33 -2.00 -7.47 9.01
C PHE A 33 -1.17 -7.85 7.80
N SER A 34 0.13 -7.88 8.00
CA SER A 34 1.11 -8.32 7.02
C SER A 34 2.04 -9.33 7.64
N ARG A 35 2.39 -10.34 6.88
CA ARG A 35 3.50 -11.23 7.17
C ARG A 35 4.66 -10.82 6.30
N ILE A 36 5.78 -10.50 6.93
CA ILE A 36 7.03 -10.16 6.26
C ILE A 36 7.93 -11.39 6.37
N ASP A 37 8.24 -11.98 5.24
CA ASP A 37 9.15 -13.14 5.15
C ASP A 37 10.53 -12.67 4.70
N SER A 38 11.57 -13.11 5.41
CA SER A 38 12.98 -12.97 5.06
C SER A 38 13.59 -14.36 4.83
N PRO A 39 14.78 -14.48 4.22
CA PRO A 39 15.42 -15.78 3.99
C PRO A 39 15.62 -16.66 5.24
N SER A 40 15.64 -16.05 6.42
CA SER A 40 15.95 -16.73 7.68
C SER A 40 14.82 -16.72 8.70
N SER A 41 13.76 -15.92 8.51
CA SER A 41 12.72 -15.71 9.51
C SER A 41 11.48 -15.04 8.91
N SER A 42 10.37 -15.07 9.64
CA SER A 42 9.16 -14.34 9.30
C SER A 42 8.70 -13.49 10.49
N ASP A 43 8.17 -12.32 10.21
CA ASP A 43 7.63 -11.39 11.21
C ASP A 43 6.20 -10.99 10.85
N GLU A 44 5.38 -10.75 11.86
CA GLU A 44 4.05 -10.22 11.70
C GLU A 44 4.06 -8.71 11.93
N ALA A 45 3.44 -7.98 11.02
CA ALA A 45 3.41 -6.54 11.04
C ALA A 45 1.98 -6.01 10.92
N TRP A 46 1.73 -4.87 11.54
CA TRP A 46 0.54 -4.08 11.26
C TRP A 46 0.78 -3.23 10.02
N VAL A 47 -0.14 -3.26 9.06
CA VAL A 47 -0.06 -2.50 7.82
C VAL A 47 -1.11 -1.41 7.77
N THR A 48 -0.72 -0.23 7.28
CA THR A 48 -1.63 0.87 6.95
C THR A 48 -1.29 1.38 5.56
N GLN A 49 -2.32 1.59 4.73
CA GLN A 49 -2.16 2.03 3.35
C GLN A 49 -3.06 3.23 3.06
N PHE A 50 -2.51 4.19 2.32
CA PHE A 50 -3.23 5.30 1.71
C PHE A 50 -3.12 5.17 0.20
N GLY A 51 -4.23 5.31 -0.50
CA GLY A 51 -4.25 5.22 -1.95
C GLY A 51 -5.05 6.35 -2.59
N TYR A 52 -4.59 6.78 -3.75
CA TYR A 52 -5.31 7.66 -4.65
C TYR A 52 -5.44 6.97 -6.00
N ASN A 53 -6.65 6.87 -6.52
CA ASN A 53 -6.96 6.11 -7.71
C ASN A 53 -7.58 7.03 -8.76
N TYR A 54 -7.17 6.84 -10.00
CA TYR A 54 -7.74 7.49 -11.17
C TYR A 54 -8.28 6.45 -12.15
N GLN A 55 -9.59 6.42 -12.35
CA GLN A 55 -10.28 5.48 -13.23
C GLN A 55 -10.54 6.15 -14.57
N PHE A 56 -9.82 5.75 -15.63
CA PHE A 56 -9.99 6.30 -16.98
C PHE A 56 -10.91 5.45 -17.86
N SER A 57 -11.28 4.26 -17.42
CA SER A 57 -12.23 3.35 -18.05
C SER A 57 -13.09 2.69 -16.99
N PRO A 58 -14.31 2.21 -17.31
CA PRO A 58 -15.13 1.47 -16.36
C PRO A 58 -14.45 0.27 -15.69
N PHE A 59 -13.40 -0.25 -16.31
CA PHE A 59 -12.71 -1.46 -15.85
C PHE A 59 -11.26 -1.23 -15.45
N ILE A 60 -10.64 -0.13 -15.86
CA ILE A 60 -9.21 0.08 -15.73
C ILE A 60 -8.90 1.47 -15.17
N GLY A 61 -7.93 1.55 -14.29
CA GLY A 61 -7.42 2.81 -13.75
C GLY A 61 -5.98 2.69 -13.29
N LEU A 62 -5.47 3.80 -12.77
CA LEU A 62 -4.16 3.91 -12.17
C LEU A 62 -4.30 4.11 -10.67
N ASP A 63 -3.39 3.56 -9.91
CA ASP A 63 -3.28 3.78 -8.48
C ASP A 63 -1.89 4.26 -8.09
N ILE A 64 -1.86 5.15 -7.11
CA ILE A 64 -0.66 5.58 -6.43
C ILE A 64 -0.96 5.62 -4.94
N GLY A 65 -0.03 5.19 -4.12
CA GLY A 65 -0.24 5.25 -2.69
C GLY A 65 1.02 5.08 -1.87
N TYR A 66 0.80 5.08 -0.58
CA TYR A 66 1.82 4.86 0.44
C TYR A 66 1.39 3.70 1.32
N SER A 67 2.35 2.85 1.66
CA SER A 67 2.14 1.75 2.61
C SER A 67 3.22 1.79 3.68
N GLY A 68 2.78 1.66 4.93
CA GLY A 68 3.64 1.51 6.10
C GLY A 68 3.31 0.22 6.82
N MET A 69 4.34 -0.58 7.11
CA MET A 69 4.24 -1.82 7.87
C MET A 69 5.16 -1.70 9.09
N ILE A 70 4.58 -1.90 10.27
CA ILE A 70 5.31 -1.82 11.54
C ILE A 70 5.22 -3.19 12.18
N GLY A 71 6.36 -3.87 12.29
CA GLY A 71 6.48 -5.14 12.98
C GLY A 71 6.07 -5.01 14.45
N ASN A 72 5.37 -5.98 14.97
CA ASN A 72 4.96 -6.00 16.38
C ASN A 72 6.12 -6.38 17.32
N GLY A 73 7.35 -6.51 16.82
CA GLY A 73 8.49 -6.99 17.57
C GLY A 73 8.24 -8.39 18.13
N ALA A 74 7.36 -9.16 17.46
CA ALA A 74 7.23 -10.57 17.75
C ALA A 74 8.61 -11.19 17.54
N GLU A 75 9.14 -11.77 18.59
CA GLU A 75 10.50 -12.27 18.71
C GLU A 75 10.91 -13.07 17.48
N MET A 76 11.61 -12.45 16.54
CA MET A 76 12.45 -13.17 15.62
C MET A 76 13.57 -13.77 16.45
N LEU A 77 13.29 -14.94 17.04
CA LEU A 77 14.30 -15.74 17.71
C LEU A 77 15.19 -16.35 16.65
N ASN A 78 16.15 -15.57 16.18
CA ASN A 78 17.33 -16.14 15.58
C ASN A 78 18.02 -17.01 16.66
N THR A 79 18.77 -18.03 16.25
CA THR A 79 19.55 -18.98 17.10
C THR A 79 20.39 -18.30 18.19
N GLN A 80 20.50 -16.97 18.17
CA GLN A 80 21.23 -16.12 19.12
C GLN A 80 20.35 -15.22 20.01
N LYS A 81 19.02 -15.43 20.09
CA LYS A 81 18.08 -14.61 20.92
C LYS A 81 18.14 -13.10 20.68
N GLN A 82 18.35 -12.67 19.44
CA GLN A 82 18.33 -11.27 19.07
C GLN A 82 16.92 -10.85 18.63
N LYS A 83 16.39 -9.81 19.24
CA LYS A 83 15.14 -9.18 18.83
C LYS A 83 15.43 -8.28 17.63
N ILE A 84 14.81 -8.56 16.50
CA ILE A 84 14.90 -7.74 15.28
C ILE A 84 13.55 -7.07 15.07
N ASP A 85 13.52 -5.75 15.07
CA ASP A 85 12.33 -4.97 14.75
C ASP A 85 12.43 -4.52 13.28
N VAL A 86 11.47 -4.96 12.45
CA VAL A 86 11.44 -4.65 11.01
C VAL A 86 10.35 -3.63 10.74
N LYS A 87 10.74 -2.50 10.15
CA LYS A 87 9.83 -1.50 9.65
C LYS A 87 9.98 -1.37 8.14
N VAL A 88 8.86 -1.47 7.41
CA VAL A 88 8.80 -1.31 5.96
C VAL A 88 7.88 -0.13 5.65
N GLU A 89 8.35 0.80 4.84
CA GLU A 89 7.56 1.96 4.43
C GLU A 89 7.94 2.41 3.02
N GLY A 90 6.96 2.86 2.25
CA GLY A 90 7.24 3.37 0.89
C GLY A 90 6.01 3.64 0.06
N PHE A 91 6.27 4.01 -1.18
CA PHE A 91 5.25 4.33 -2.16
C PHE A 91 5.05 3.17 -3.12
N TYR A 92 3.84 3.07 -3.66
CA TYR A 92 3.54 2.19 -4.78
C TYR A 92 2.82 2.98 -5.89
N PHE A 93 3.02 2.52 -7.11
CA PHE A 93 2.37 3.04 -8.31
C PHE A 93 2.04 1.87 -9.25
N GLY A 94 0.83 1.84 -9.79
CA GLY A 94 0.41 0.76 -10.66
C GLY A 94 -0.87 1.02 -11.41
N ALA A 95 -1.41 -0.07 -11.92
CA ALA A 95 -2.72 -0.10 -12.56
C ALA A 95 -3.64 -1.06 -11.80
N PHE A 96 -4.92 -0.79 -11.86
CA PHE A 96 -5.94 -1.71 -11.34
C PHE A 96 -6.97 -2.04 -12.43
N PHE A 97 -7.52 -3.23 -12.31
CA PHE A 97 -8.64 -3.71 -13.10
C PHE A 97 -9.81 -4.02 -12.17
N GLU A 98 -11.00 -3.55 -12.52
CA GLU A 98 -12.25 -3.75 -11.76
C GLU A 98 -13.28 -4.51 -12.59
N GLN A 99 -13.92 -5.50 -11.97
CA GLN A 99 -14.99 -6.28 -12.55
C GLN A 99 -16.21 -6.25 -11.63
N PRO A 100 -17.30 -5.53 -11.98
CA PRO A 100 -18.54 -5.62 -11.24
C PRO A 100 -19.12 -7.04 -11.28
N ILE A 101 -19.43 -7.58 -10.11
CA ILE A 101 -20.10 -8.89 -9.95
C ILE A 101 -21.60 -8.70 -9.82
N ASN A 102 -22.00 -7.67 -9.10
CA ASN A 102 -23.38 -7.24 -8.94
C ASN A 102 -23.44 -5.72 -8.70
N ASN A 103 -24.63 -5.19 -8.41
CA ASN A 103 -24.85 -3.75 -8.24
C ASN A 103 -24.07 -3.10 -7.09
N LEU A 104 -23.57 -3.88 -6.15
CA LEU A 104 -22.85 -3.38 -4.96
C LEU A 104 -21.44 -3.94 -4.84
N THR A 105 -21.15 -5.07 -5.46
CA THR A 105 -19.87 -5.79 -5.28
C THR A 105 -19.03 -5.72 -6.55
N ILE A 106 -17.80 -5.30 -6.39
CA ILE A 106 -16.80 -5.20 -7.44
C ILE A 106 -15.58 -6.03 -7.00
N LEU A 107 -15.15 -6.96 -7.85
CA LEU A 107 -13.82 -7.56 -7.71
C LEU A 107 -12.79 -6.66 -8.36
N TYR A 108 -11.61 -6.60 -7.81
CA TYR A 108 -10.51 -5.89 -8.44
C TYR A 108 -9.19 -6.63 -8.26
N ALA A 109 -8.32 -6.41 -9.23
CA ALA A 109 -6.92 -6.78 -9.17
C ALA A 109 -6.07 -5.55 -9.44
N ARG A 110 -4.93 -5.42 -8.79
CA ARG A 110 -3.98 -4.34 -9.05
C ARG A 110 -2.55 -4.86 -9.09
N GLY A 111 -1.67 -4.12 -9.74
CA GLY A 111 -0.26 -4.46 -9.78
C GLY A 111 0.57 -3.35 -10.38
N GLY A 112 1.83 -3.36 -10.06
CA GLY A 112 2.75 -2.31 -10.49
C GLY A 112 4.11 -2.42 -9.81
N LEU A 113 4.71 -1.29 -9.55
CA LEU A 113 5.99 -1.15 -8.88
C LEU A 113 5.82 -0.46 -7.54
N SER A 114 6.58 -0.91 -6.56
CA SER A 114 6.66 -0.31 -5.25
C SER A 114 8.11 0.04 -4.93
N GLN A 115 8.32 1.19 -4.29
CA GLN A 115 9.61 1.62 -3.79
C GLN A 115 9.54 1.66 -2.28
N PHE A 116 10.00 0.60 -1.64
CA PHE A 116 10.00 0.45 -0.20
C PHE A 116 11.38 0.64 0.40
N LYS A 117 11.37 1.16 1.63
CA LYS A 117 12.52 1.21 2.54
C LYS A 117 12.28 0.20 3.64
N VAL A 118 13.21 -0.73 3.79
CA VAL A 118 13.23 -1.69 4.90
C VAL A 118 14.25 -1.20 5.92
N LYS A 119 13.83 -1.07 7.16
CA LYS A 119 14.67 -0.68 8.30
C LYS A 119 14.68 -1.84 9.29
N GLU A 120 15.86 -2.37 9.55
CA GLU A 120 16.10 -3.38 10.57
C GLU A 120 16.79 -2.75 11.76
N ARG A 121 16.24 -3.00 12.92
CA ARG A 121 16.85 -2.58 14.20
C ARG A 121 17.23 -3.82 14.99
N TYR A 122 18.52 -3.99 15.21
CA TYR A 122 19.06 -5.06 16.03
C TYR A 122 19.27 -4.53 17.45
N GLU A 123 18.63 -5.14 18.42
CA GLU A 123 18.92 -4.88 19.84
C GLU A 123 19.93 -5.92 20.35
N LEU A 124 21.22 -5.61 20.25
CA LEU A 124 22.32 -6.40 20.78
C LEU A 124 22.95 -5.72 22.00
N GLY A 125 22.33 -5.83 23.18
CA GLY A 125 22.83 -5.18 24.38
C GLY A 125 22.94 -3.65 24.24
N ALA A 126 24.12 -3.08 24.51
CA ALA A 126 24.36 -1.63 24.46
C ALA A 126 24.72 -1.08 23.06
N ILE A 127 24.84 -1.92 22.04
CA ILE A 127 25.24 -1.52 20.67
C ILE A 127 24.12 -1.91 19.71
N GLY A 128 23.28 -0.94 19.31
CA GLY A 128 22.27 -1.12 18.28
C GLY A 128 22.90 -0.91 16.89
N ASP A 129 22.82 -1.90 16.01
CA ASP A 129 23.13 -1.74 14.59
C ASP A 129 21.82 -1.51 13.82
N ASN A 130 21.77 -0.44 13.02
CA ASN A 130 20.61 -0.10 12.20
C ASN A 130 20.98 -0.31 10.73
N ARG A 131 20.32 -1.22 10.07
CA ARG A 131 20.46 -1.41 8.63
C ARG A 131 19.24 -0.84 7.90
N GLN A 132 19.50 -0.18 6.78
CA GLN A 132 18.47 0.35 5.92
C GLN A 132 18.78 0.03 4.47
N PHE A 133 17.82 -0.53 3.76
CA PHE A 133 17.91 -0.74 2.32
C PHE A 133 16.61 -0.28 1.65
N SER A 134 16.72 0.08 0.38
CA SER A 134 15.57 0.53 -0.40
C SER A 134 15.70 0.05 -1.84
N GLY A 135 14.60 -0.40 -2.41
CA GLY A 135 14.56 -0.86 -3.79
C GLY A 135 13.21 -0.66 -4.43
N THR A 136 13.19 -0.88 -5.75
CA THR A 136 11.97 -0.81 -6.55
C THR A 136 11.65 -2.22 -7.02
N ASN A 137 10.52 -2.75 -6.57
CA ASN A 137 10.13 -4.13 -6.79
C ASN A 137 8.66 -4.24 -7.22
N PRO A 138 8.27 -5.30 -7.91
CA PRO A 138 6.89 -5.52 -8.31
C PRO A 138 5.98 -5.82 -7.10
N TYR A 139 4.71 -5.46 -7.25
CA TYR A 139 3.65 -5.88 -6.35
C TYR A 139 2.41 -6.32 -7.13
N ILE A 140 1.59 -7.12 -6.47
CA ILE A 140 0.28 -7.53 -6.97
C ILE A 140 -0.71 -7.57 -5.80
N GLY A 141 -1.97 -7.24 -6.07
CA GLY A 141 -3.06 -7.34 -5.11
C GLY A 141 -4.35 -7.79 -5.79
N ILE A 142 -5.18 -8.48 -5.02
CA ILE A 142 -6.54 -8.85 -5.42
C ILE A 142 -7.48 -8.55 -4.26
N GLY A 143 -8.66 -8.05 -4.58
CA GLY A 143 -9.58 -7.66 -3.54
C GLY A 143 -11.01 -7.53 -4.01
N THR A 144 -11.85 -7.13 -3.07
CA THR A 144 -13.25 -6.82 -3.32
C THR A 144 -13.61 -5.47 -2.75
N LYS A 145 -14.51 -4.78 -3.43
CA LYS A 145 -15.14 -3.52 -2.99
C LYS A 145 -16.63 -3.77 -2.86
N VAL A 146 -17.20 -3.37 -1.73
CA VAL A 146 -18.64 -3.41 -1.50
C VAL A 146 -19.11 -1.97 -1.35
N GLN A 147 -19.82 -1.48 -2.36
CA GLN A 147 -20.37 -0.13 -2.38
C GLN A 147 -21.53 -0.01 -1.38
N SER A 148 -21.63 1.14 -0.74
CA SER A 148 -22.76 1.45 0.11
C SER A 148 -24.05 1.56 -0.73
N SER A 149 -25.12 0.97 -0.24
CA SER A 149 -26.46 1.09 -0.85
C SER A 149 -27.06 2.50 -0.70
N ILE A 150 -26.59 3.26 0.29
CA ILE A 150 -27.09 4.61 0.61
C ILE A 150 -26.31 5.66 -0.19
N ASP A 151 -24.99 5.53 -0.22
CA ASP A 151 -24.11 6.45 -0.92
C ASP A 151 -23.08 5.65 -1.73
N LYS A 152 -23.26 5.62 -3.04
CA LYS A 152 -22.37 4.91 -3.97
C LYS A 152 -20.94 5.50 -4.03
N SER A 153 -20.73 6.68 -3.47
CA SER A 153 -19.39 7.26 -3.33
C SER A 153 -18.55 6.54 -2.30
N LEU A 154 -19.19 5.82 -1.38
CA LEU A 154 -18.50 5.07 -0.32
C LEU A 154 -18.47 3.59 -0.65
N ALA A 155 -17.31 2.98 -0.47
CA ALA A 155 -17.14 1.53 -0.55
C ALA A 155 -16.27 1.01 0.61
N LEU A 156 -16.62 -0.17 1.11
CA LEU A 156 -15.75 -0.99 1.94
C LEU A 156 -14.83 -1.80 1.05
N THR A 157 -13.55 -1.88 1.38
CA THR A 157 -12.56 -2.62 0.61
C THR A 157 -11.93 -3.73 1.46
N MET A 158 -11.68 -4.88 0.84
CA MET A 158 -10.88 -5.97 1.40
C MET A 158 -9.87 -6.39 0.35
N GLU A 159 -8.61 -6.54 0.74
CA GLU A 159 -7.54 -6.83 -0.20
C GLU A 159 -6.52 -7.79 0.38
N LEU A 160 -6.05 -8.70 -0.45
CA LEU A 160 -4.85 -9.49 -0.25
C LEU A 160 -3.79 -8.98 -1.23
N SER A 161 -2.65 -8.51 -0.73
CA SER A 161 -1.56 -7.97 -1.55
C SER A 161 -0.23 -8.62 -1.21
N TYR A 162 0.56 -8.86 -2.26
CA TYR A 162 1.90 -9.41 -2.19
C TYR A 162 2.89 -8.40 -2.74
N TYR A 163 3.91 -8.10 -1.95
CA TYR A 163 5.01 -7.20 -2.28
C TYR A 163 6.32 -7.98 -2.28
N THR A 164 7.05 -7.89 -3.36
CA THR A 164 8.47 -8.27 -3.34
C THR A 164 9.25 -7.09 -2.78
N LEU A 165 10.21 -7.35 -1.93
CA LEU A 165 11.06 -6.35 -1.28
C LEU A 165 12.53 -6.62 -1.64
N GLU A 166 13.45 -5.75 -1.21
CA GLU A 166 14.89 -5.96 -1.42
C GLU A 166 15.44 -7.13 -0.58
N GLN A 167 16.57 -7.70 -1.04
CA GLN A 167 17.31 -8.77 -0.35
C GLN A 167 16.47 -10.02 -0.05
N ASP A 168 15.64 -10.44 -1.02
CA ASP A 168 14.77 -11.62 -0.91
C ASP A 168 13.72 -11.53 0.21
N TYR A 169 13.42 -10.31 0.69
CA TYR A 169 12.26 -10.09 1.52
C TYR A 169 10.99 -10.08 0.67
N SER A 170 9.92 -10.55 1.27
CA SER A 170 8.57 -10.44 0.70
C SER A 170 7.55 -10.13 1.78
N SER A 171 6.40 -9.62 1.39
CA SER A 171 5.32 -9.31 2.31
C SER A 171 3.99 -9.73 1.73
N LEU A 172 3.25 -10.52 2.50
CA LEU A 172 1.86 -10.87 2.22
C LEU A 172 0.97 -10.13 3.21
N SER A 173 0.10 -9.25 2.70
CA SER A 173 -0.73 -8.37 3.53
C SER A 173 -2.20 -8.62 3.27
N PHE A 174 -3.00 -8.69 4.33
CA PHE A 174 -4.45 -8.63 4.28
C PHE A 174 -4.94 -7.33 4.89
N THR A 175 -5.69 -6.53 4.13
CA THR A 175 -6.18 -5.23 4.57
C THR A 175 -7.67 -5.09 4.40
N VAL A 176 -8.28 -4.32 5.29
CA VAL A 176 -9.67 -3.87 5.23
C VAL A 176 -9.68 -2.36 5.33
N GLY A 177 -10.53 -1.71 4.54
CA GLY A 177 -10.54 -0.26 4.50
C GLY A 177 -11.78 0.34 3.88
N GLY A 178 -11.72 1.64 3.66
CA GLY A 178 -12.74 2.41 2.99
C GLY A 178 -12.20 3.10 1.75
N GLN A 179 -13.03 3.26 0.76
CA GLN A 179 -12.79 4.07 -0.43
C GLN A 179 -13.88 5.10 -0.57
N TYR A 180 -13.49 6.34 -0.84
CA TYR A 180 -14.39 7.43 -1.17
C TYR A 180 -14.12 7.92 -2.60
N ARG A 181 -15.17 8.00 -3.42
CA ARG A 181 -15.16 8.53 -4.78
C ARG A 181 -15.84 9.90 -4.76
N PHE A 182 -15.19 10.95 -5.22
CA PHE A 182 -15.72 12.31 -5.26
C PHE A 182 -16.05 12.81 -6.65
#